data_3ea8d98cb4025e5e81dc73e97654c682
#
_entry.id   3ea8d98cb4025e5e81dc73e97654c682
#
_cell.length_a   1.000
_cell.length_b   1.000
_cell.length_c   1.000
_cell.angle_alpha   90.00
_cell.angle_beta   90.00
_cell.angle_gamma   90.00
#
_symmetry.space_group_name_H-M   'P 1'
#
loop_
_entity.id
_entity.type
_entity.pdbx_description
1 polymer ?
#
loop_
_entity_poly.entity_id
_entity_poly.type
_entity_poly.pdbx_seq_one_letter_code
_entity_poly.pdbx_strand_id
1 'polypeptide(L)'
;VASERTFTGIIAARVQSNLGFRVPGKVVERLVDVGQEVHAGQPLMRLDQKDLGLALAAKENAVAAARAAAVQARGDEVRYRELAAARWASRQRYEQAKAAFDTAAAQLAAAEAQADVARNEAGYSLLLADANGTVVETLAEPGQVVAAGQTVVKLAHAGPREALVNLPETVRPAIGSAAQARVYGGASIFSPARLRQLSD
;
A
#
# COMPACT_ATOMS: atom_id res chain seq x y z
N VAL A 1 28.16 2.36 -46.61
CA VAL A 1 27.29 1.19 -46.42
C VAL A 1 27.09 1.07 -44.91
N ALA A 2 25.90 1.38 -44.42
CA ALA A 2 25.59 1.17 -43.01
C ALA A 2 25.52 -0.33 -42.74
N SER A 3 26.41 -0.87 -41.93
CA SER A 3 26.38 -2.29 -41.54
C SER A 3 25.26 -2.49 -40.54
N GLU A 4 24.23 -3.21 -40.91
CA GLU A 4 23.18 -3.64 -40.00
C GLU A 4 23.77 -4.67 -39.04
N ARG A 5 23.57 -4.45 -37.72
CA ARG A 5 24.00 -5.35 -36.66
C ARG A 5 22.79 -5.83 -35.91
N THR A 6 22.67 -7.13 -35.70
CA THR A 6 21.57 -7.75 -34.98
C THR A 6 22.02 -8.20 -33.61
N PHE A 7 21.25 -7.91 -32.60
CA PHE A 7 21.48 -8.31 -31.19
C PHE A 7 20.23 -8.99 -30.65
N THR A 8 20.42 -9.96 -29.78
CA THR A 8 19.33 -10.65 -29.07
C THR A 8 19.10 -10.01 -27.73
N GLY A 9 17.84 -9.91 -27.33
CA GLY A 9 17.45 -9.35 -26.03
C GLY A 9 16.15 -9.94 -25.54
N ILE A 10 15.71 -9.49 -24.39
CA ILE A 10 14.44 -9.88 -23.77
C ILE A 10 13.46 -8.71 -23.80
N ILE A 11 12.18 -9.00 -24.00
CA ILE A 11 11.11 -8.00 -23.90
C ILE A 11 10.65 -7.95 -22.43
N ALA A 12 10.71 -6.76 -21.86
CA ALA A 12 10.25 -6.49 -20.50
C ALA A 12 9.18 -5.39 -20.48
N ALA A 13 8.40 -5.33 -19.45
CA ALA A 13 7.56 -4.18 -19.21
C ALA A 13 8.45 -2.98 -18.81
N ARG A 14 8.09 -1.80 -19.29
CA ARG A 14 8.82 -0.55 -18.97
C ARG A 14 8.77 -0.22 -17.48
N VAL A 15 7.67 -0.54 -16.82
CA VAL A 15 7.46 -0.33 -15.38
C VAL A 15 7.12 -1.66 -14.75
N GLN A 16 7.82 -1.98 -13.66
CA GLN A 16 7.55 -3.14 -12.82
C GLN A 16 7.45 -2.69 -11.37
N SER A 17 6.48 -3.23 -10.64
CA SER A 17 6.34 -3.05 -9.20
C SER A 17 6.81 -4.28 -8.45
N ASN A 18 7.62 -4.07 -7.42
CA ASN A 18 7.97 -5.07 -6.43
C ASN A 18 7.02 -4.89 -5.24
N LEU A 19 5.98 -5.71 -5.20
CA LEU A 19 4.91 -5.59 -4.23
C LEU A 19 5.22 -6.43 -2.99
N GLY A 20 5.03 -5.84 -1.81
CA GLY A 20 5.23 -6.46 -0.51
C GLY A 20 4.23 -5.95 0.50
N PHE A 21 4.04 -6.71 1.57
CA PHE A 21 3.18 -6.29 2.67
C PHE A 21 3.82 -5.16 3.49
N ARG A 22 3.01 -4.28 4.03
CA ARG A 22 3.44 -3.18 4.91
C ARG A 22 3.55 -3.63 6.37
N VAL A 23 3.01 -4.80 6.70
CA VAL A 23 3.06 -5.45 8.01
C VAL A 23 3.65 -6.85 7.86
N PRO A 24 4.37 -7.37 8.86
CA PRO A 24 4.86 -8.75 8.82
C PRO A 24 3.72 -9.73 9.14
N GLY A 25 3.83 -10.97 8.66
CA GLY A 25 2.86 -12.00 8.99
C GLY A 25 3.04 -13.28 8.20
N LYS A 26 2.20 -14.27 8.51
CA LYS A 26 2.15 -15.53 7.78
C LYS A 26 1.20 -15.42 6.59
N VAL A 27 1.67 -15.77 5.41
CA VAL A 27 0.83 -15.87 4.22
C VAL A 27 -0.15 -17.03 4.39
N VAL A 28 -1.44 -16.76 4.26
CA VAL A 28 -2.49 -17.78 4.34
C VAL A 28 -3.06 -18.12 2.98
N GLU A 29 -3.02 -17.20 2.04
CA GLU A 29 -3.63 -17.40 0.73
C GLU A 29 -2.90 -16.59 -0.36
N ARG A 30 -2.68 -17.26 -1.49
CA ARG A 30 -2.25 -16.65 -2.74
C ARG A 30 -3.44 -16.66 -3.71
N LEU A 31 -3.82 -15.50 -4.21
CA LEU A 31 -5.04 -15.28 -4.98
C LEU A 31 -4.77 -15.13 -6.48
N VAL A 32 -3.49 -15.15 -6.87
CA VAL A 32 -3.07 -14.98 -8.27
C VAL A 32 -1.92 -15.92 -8.63
N ASP A 33 -1.83 -16.24 -9.91
CA ASP A 33 -0.76 -17.08 -10.48
C ASP A 33 0.17 -16.26 -11.39
N VAL A 34 1.39 -16.78 -11.60
CA VAL A 34 2.34 -16.21 -12.55
C VAL A 34 1.74 -16.26 -13.97
N GLY A 35 1.84 -15.14 -14.69
CA GLY A 35 1.26 -14.95 -16.03
C GLY A 35 -0.20 -14.44 -16.00
N GLN A 36 -0.83 -14.36 -14.84
CA GLN A 36 -2.20 -13.85 -14.72
C GLN A 36 -2.25 -12.32 -14.89
N GLU A 37 -3.23 -11.85 -15.65
CA GLU A 37 -3.57 -10.43 -15.74
C GLU A 37 -4.38 -10.00 -14.52
N VAL A 38 -4.05 -8.83 -13.98
CA VAL A 38 -4.69 -8.26 -12.80
C VAL A 38 -5.02 -6.79 -13.02
N HIS A 39 -6.02 -6.31 -12.29
CA HIS A 39 -6.41 -4.90 -12.29
C HIS A 39 -5.96 -4.19 -11.02
N ALA A 40 -5.75 -2.87 -11.11
CA ALA A 40 -5.45 -2.04 -9.94
C ALA A 40 -6.49 -2.25 -8.83
N GLY A 41 -6.02 -2.46 -7.59
CA GLY A 41 -6.87 -2.78 -6.44
C GLY A 41 -7.31 -4.24 -6.33
N GLN A 42 -6.96 -5.10 -7.27
CA GLN A 42 -7.25 -6.54 -7.17
C GLN A 42 -6.42 -7.19 -6.08
N PRO A 43 -7.02 -8.04 -5.20
CA PRO A 43 -6.29 -8.80 -4.20
C PRO A 43 -5.34 -9.82 -4.85
N LEU A 44 -4.09 -9.82 -4.38
CA LEU A 44 -3.03 -10.71 -4.86
C LEU A 44 -2.67 -11.79 -3.85
N MET A 45 -2.60 -11.42 -2.56
CA MET A 45 -2.14 -12.30 -1.50
C MET A 45 -2.68 -11.81 -0.15
N ARG A 46 -2.86 -12.72 0.82
CA ARG A 46 -3.41 -12.40 2.15
C ARG A 46 -2.56 -12.99 3.27
N LEU A 47 -2.33 -12.20 4.32
CA LEU A 47 -1.74 -12.63 5.58
C LEU A 47 -2.82 -13.13 6.57
N ASP A 48 -2.40 -13.87 7.58
CA ASP A 48 -3.24 -14.18 8.74
C ASP A 48 -3.60 -12.88 9.48
N GLN A 49 -4.90 -12.64 9.61
CA GLN A 49 -5.44 -11.40 10.17
C GLN A 49 -5.85 -11.52 11.65
N LYS A 50 -5.70 -12.70 12.25
CA LYS A 50 -6.25 -12.96 13.60
C LYS A 50 -5.72 -11.99 14.64
N ASP A 51 -4.41 -11.85 14.74
CA ASP A 51 -3.79 -10.98 15.74
C ASP A 51 -4.05 -9.51 15.47
N LEU A 52 -4.01 -9.09 14.19
CA LEU A 52 -4.34 -7.73 13.77
C LEU A 52 -5.81 -7.39 14.04
N GLY A 53 -6.72 -8.34 13.82
CA GLY A 53 -8.14 -8.19 14.14
C GLY A 53 -8.39 -8.05 15.64
N LEU A 54 -7.71 -8.83 16.47
CA LEU A 54 -7.80 -8.72 17.93
C LEU A 54 -7.21 -7.39 18.42
N ALA A 55 -6.10 -6.94 17.86
CA ALA A 55 -5.52 -5.64 18.19
C ALA A 55 -6.47 -4.49 17.82
N LEU A 56 -7.10 -4.53 16.66
CA LEU A 56 -8.12 -3.56 16.25
C LEU A 56 -9.29 -3.56 17.21
N ALA A 57 -9.86 -4.73 17.53
CA ALA A 57 -10.99 -4.85 18.44
C ALA A 57 -10.68 -4.28 19.85
N ALA A 58 -9.45 -4.48 20.36
CA ALA A 58 -9.01 -3.90 21.62
C ALA A 58 -9.00 -2.36 21.58
N LYS A 59 -8.54 -1.76 20.46
CA LYS A 59 -8.55 -0.30 20.27
C LYS A 59 -9.97 0.25 20.11
N GLU A 60 -10.85 -0.43 19.40
CA GLU A 60 -12.25 -0.05 19.28
C GLU A 60 -12.99 -0.09 20.61
N ASN A 61 -12.70 -1.05 21.45
CA ASN A 61 -13.21 -1.09 22.83
C ASN A 61 -12.70 0.10 23.68
N ALA A 62 -11.43 0.49 23.51
CA ALA A 62 -10.89 1.68 24.17
C ALA A 62 -11.58 2.97 23.70
N VAL A 63 -11.89 3.09 22.40
CA VAL A 63 -12.71 4.19 21.86
C VAL A 63 -14.09 4.22 22.52
N ALA A 64 -14.76 3.08 22.64
CA ALA A 64 -16.08 3.00 23.26
C ALA A 64 -16.05 3.47 24.72
N ALA A 65 -15.03 3.07 25.49
CA ALA A 65 -14.85 3.51 26.88
C ALA A 65 -14.56 5.01 26.97
N ALA A 66 -13.66 5.54 26.15
CA ALA A 66 -13.33 6.97 26.12
C ALA A 66 -14.54 7.82 25.68
N ARG A 67 -15.34 7.33 24.74
CA ARG A 67 -16.57 7.99 24.28
C ARG A 67 -17.61 8.07 25.40
N ALA A 68 -17.80 7.01 26.17
CA ALA A 68 -18.71 7.02 27.30
C ALA A 68 -18.28 8.05 28.36
N ALA A 69 -16.97 8.13 28.67
CA ALA A 69 -16.41 9.13 29.59
C ALA A 69 -16.61 10.57 29.07
N ALA A 70 -16.37 10.82 27.79
CA ALA A 70 -16.57 12.12 27.17
C ALA A 70 -18.05 12.56 27.17
N VAL A 71 -18.98 11.63 26.92
CA VAL A 71 -20.42 11.90 26.98
C VAL A 71 -20.84 12.27 28.39
N GLN A 72 -20.36 11.54 29.40
CA GLN A 72 -20.65 11.85 30.82
C GLN A 72 -20.09 13.24 31.19
N ALA A 73 -18.83 13.51 30.91
CA ALA A 73 -18.18 14.78 31.20
C ALA A 73 -18.87 15.97 30.52
N ARG A 74 -19.33 15.77 29.27
CA ARG A 74 -20.11 16.78 28.54
C ARG A 74 -21.45 17.05 29.23
N GLY A 75 -22.14 16.02 29.70
CA GLY A 75 -23.39 16.18 30.43
C GLY A 75 -23.21 17.01 31.73
N ASP A 76 -22.09 16.76 32.42
CA ASP A 76 -21.74 17.51 33.65
C ASP A 76 -21.37 18.97 33.30
N GLU A 77 -20.56 19.20 32.24
CA GLU A 77 -20.23 20.56 31.79
C GLU A 77 -21.47 21.36 31.45
N VAL A 78 -22.41 20.80 30.68
CA VAL A 78 -23.67 21.47 30.31
C VAL A 78 -24.48 21.82 31.57
N ARG A 79 -24.63 20.87 32.50
CA ARG A 79 -25.37 21.04 33.74
C ARG A 79 -24.78 22.17 34.58
N TYR A 80 -23.46 22.15 34.84
CA TYR A 80 -22.80 23.17 35.66
C TYR A 80 -22.73 24.51 35.00
N ARG A 81 -22.70 24.60 33.67
CA ARG A 81 -22.82 25.83 32.92
C ARG A 81 -24.18 26.52 33.17
N GLU A 82 -25.27 25.74 33.11
CA GLU A 82 -26.62 26.25 33.35
C GLU A 82 -26.80 26.66 34.84
N LEU A 83 -26.33 25.86 35.79
CA LEU A 83 -26.37 26.18 37.22
C LEU A 83 -25.54 27.42 37.56
N ALA A 84 -24.37 27.61 36.93
CA ALA A 84 -23.54 28.77 37.15
C ALA A 84 -24.21 30.06 36.57
N ALA A 85 -24.84 29.96 35.40
CA ALA A 85 -25.61 31.05 34.82
C ALA A 85 -26.78 31.48 35.70
N ALA A 86 -27.45 30.53 36.31
CA ALA A 86 -28.53 30.77 37.30
C ALA A 86 -28.03 31.17 38.69
N ARG A 87 -26.70 31.30 38.92
CA ARG A 87 -26.03 31.57 40.20
C ARG A 87 -26.25 30.51 41.27
N TRP A 88 -26.57 29.27 40.88
CA TRP A 88 -26.80 28.13 41.79
C TRP A 88 -25.55 27.25 41.96
N ALA A 89 -24.51 27.46 41.13
CA ALA A 89 -23.20 26.86 41.26
C ALA A 89 -22.09 27.93 41.20
N SER A 90 -20.94 27.64 41.81
CA SER A 90 -19.78 28.52 41.73
C SER A 90 -19.13 28.43 40.36
N ARG A 91 -18.50 29.52 39.93
CA ARG A 91 -17.71 29.57 38.70
C ARG A 91 -16.60 28.50 38.67
N GLN A 92 -15.99 28.26 39.83
CA GLN A 92 -14.95 27.23 39.97
C GLN A 92 -15.49 25.81 39.61
N ARG A 93 -16.72 25.49 40.02
CA ARG A 93 -17.37 24.20 39.70
C ARG A 93 -17.59 24.04 38.19
N TYR A 94 -18.01 25.09 37.52
CA TYR A 94 -18.14 25.09 36.05
C TYR A 94 -16.79 24.90 35.38
N GLU A 95 -15.76 25.66 35.81
CA GLU A 95 -14.40 25.56 35.24
C GLU A 95 -13.81 24.14 35.41
N GLN A 96 -14.06 23.49 36.57
CA GLN A 96 -13.68 22.09 36.82
C GLN A 96 -14.40 21.12 35.85
N ALA A 97 -15.72 21.25 35.68
CA ALA A 97 -16.49 20.40 34.79
C ALA A 97 -16.07 20.61 33.32
N LYS A 98 -15.79 21.87 32.92
CA LYS A 98 -15.26 22.18 31.58
C LYS A 98 -13.89 21.54 31.37
N ALA A 99 -12.97 21.67 32.30
CA ALA A 99 -11.64 21.05 32.17
C ALA A 99 -11.72 19.51 32.10
N ALA A 100 -12.64 18.89 32.87
CA ALA A 100 -12.90 17.45 32.83
C ALA A 100 -13.42 17.03 31.43
N PHE A 101 -14.36 17.79 30.86
CA PHE A 101 -14.85 17.54 29.50
C PHE A 101 -13.75 17.71 28.44
N ASP A 102 -12.99 18.80 28.52
CA ASP A 102 -11.89 19.06 27.55
C ASP A 102 -10.85 17.92 27.60
N THR A 103 -10.54 17.40 28.82
CA THR A 103 -9.65 16.24 29.00
C THR A 103 -10.23 14.97 28.41
N ALA A 104 -11.50 14.66 28.70
CA ALA A 104 -12.16 13.46 28.21
C ALA A 104 -12.32 13.50 26.68
N ALA A 105 -12.60 14.66 26.09
CA ALA A 105 -12.66 14.86 24.64
C ALA A 105 -11.29 14.61 23.97
N ALA A 106 -10.20 15.11 24.57
CA ALA A 106 -8.85 14.84 24.09
C ALA A 106 -8.47 13.36 24.17
N GLN A 107 -8.87 12.67 25.25
CA GLN A 107 -8.67 11.22 25.41
C GLN A 107 -9.44 10.42 24.36
N LEU A 108 -10.68 10.81 24.04
CA LEU A 108 -11.47 10.19 22.98
C LEU A 108 -10.77 10.36 21.63
N ALA A 109 -10.35 11.57 21.29
CA ALA A 109 -9.64 11.83 20.02
C ALA A 109 -8.34 10.99 19.89
N ALA A 110 -7.59 10.87 21.00
CA ALA A 110 -6.39 10.03 21.02
C ALA A 110 -6.71 8.54 20.81
N ALA A 111 -7.79 8.03 21.46
CA ALA A 111 -8.22 6.65 21.29
C ALA A 111 -8.71 6.37 19.87
N GLU A 112 -9.46 7.29 19.25
CA GLU A 112 -9.93 7.19 17.86
C GLU A 112 -8.73 7.14 16.88
N ALA A 113 -7.73 8.00 17.05
CA ALA A 113 -6.52 7.97 16.24
C ALA A 113 -5.75 6.63 16.35
N GLN A 114 -5.68 6.05 17.56
CA GLN A 114 -5.06 4.73 17.75
C GLN A 114 -5.86 3.59 17.10
N ALA A 115 -7.19 3.66 17.13
CA ALA A 115 -8.04 2.67 16.45
C ALA A 115 -7.89 2.77 14.93
N ASP A 116 -7.75 3.99 14.38
CA ASP A 116 -7.53 4.19 12.94
C ASP A 116 -6.18 3.62 12.48
N VAL A 117 -5.12 3.76 13.27
CA VAL A 117 -3.82 3.11 13.00
C VAL A 117 -3.99 1.60 12.96
N ALA A 118 -4.62 0.99 13.97
CA ALA A 118 -4.83 -0.46 14.01
C ALA A 118 -5.71 -0.96 12.84
N ARG A 119 -6.70 -0.17 12.43
CA ARG A 119 -7.54 -0.47 11.25
C ARG A 119 -6.74 -0.46 9.97
N ASN A 120 -5.84 0.50 9.79
CA ASN A 120 -4.95 0.56 8.64
C ASN A 120 -4.00 -0.66 8.63
N GLU A 121 -3.40 -1.01 9.77
CA GLU A 121 -2.53 -2.18 9.91
C GLU A 121 -3.26 -3.48 9.55
N ALA A 122 -4.50 -3.66 10.03
CA ALA A 122 -5.34 -4.79 9.63
C ALA A 122 -5.61 -4.80 8.12
N GLY A 123 -5.85 -3.64 7.51
CA GLY A 123 -6.02 -3.50 6.06
C GLY A 123 -4.78 -3.86 5.26
N TYR A 124 -3.58 -3.61 5.80
CA TYR A 124 -2.31 -3.94 5.13
C TYR A 124 -2.00 -5.44 5.09
N SER A 125 -2.79 -6.29 5.73
CA SER A 125 -2.73 -7.74 5.61
C SER A 125 -3.25 -8.28 4.27
N LEU A 126 -3.91 -7.44 3.46
CA LEU A 126 -4.33 -7.75 2.11
C LEU A 126 -3.44 -7.02 1.12
N LEU A 127 -2.66 -7.77 0.33
CA LEU A 127 -1.84 -7.20 -0.73
C LEU A 127 -2.68 -6.97 -1.97
N LEU A 128 -2.71 -5.72 -2.43
CA LEU A 128 -3.44 -5.31 -3.63
C LEU A 128 -2.48 -4.97 -4.76
N ALA A 129 -2.93 -5.17 -6.00
CA ALA A 129 -2.21 -4.67 -7.19
C ALA A 129 -2.24 -3.13 -7.20
N ASP A 130 -1.09 -2.51 -7.41
CA ASP A 130 -0.94 -1.05 -7.49
C ASP A 130 -1.34 -0.50 -8.87
N ALA A 131 -1.35 -1.37 -9.90
CA ALA A 131 -1.69 -1.01 -11.28
C ALA A 131 -2.29 -2.19 -12.03
N ASN A 132 -2.86 -1.91 -13.21
CA ASN A 132 -3.19 -2.96 -14.17
C ASN A 132 -1.91 -3.56 -14.74
N GLY A 133 -1.85 -4.88 -14.86
CA GLY A 133 -0.65 -5.53 -15.36
C GLY A 133 -0.72 -7.05 -15.34
N THR A 134 0.43 -7.67 -15.50
CA THR A 134 0.60 -9.13 -15.46
C THR A 134 1.55 -9.53 -14.34
N VAL A 135 1.19 -10.53 -13.57
CA VAL A 135 2.07 -11.10 -12.53
C VAL A 135 3.25 -11.80 -13.18
N VAL A 136 4.46 -11.30 -12.92
CA VAL A 136 5.70 -11.88 -13.49
C VAL A 136 6.25 -12.99 -12.60
N GLU A 137 6.18 -12.78 -11.29
CA GLU A 137 6.78 -13.69 -10.31
C GLU A 137 6.04 -13.60 -8.98
N THR A 138 5.90 -14.76 -8.33
CA THR A 138 5.46 -14.87 -6.93
C THR A 138 6.62 -15.41 -6.11
N LEU A 139 7.02 -14.69 -5.06
CA LEU A 139 8.21 -14.95 -4.23
C LEU A 139 7.86 -15.46 -2.83
N ALA A 140 6.57 -15.61 -2.54
CA ALA A 140 6.09 -16.15 -1.28
C ALA A 140 4.92 -17.12 -1.51
N GLU A 141 4.88 -18.18 -0.71
CA GLU A 141 3.86 -19.22 -0.78
C GLU A 141 3.03 -19.26 0.52
N PRO A 142 1.77 -19.76 0.44
CA PRO A 142 0.97 -20.01 1.63
C PRO A 142 1.71 -20.85 2.68
N GLY A 143 1.65 -20.42 3.93
CA GLY A 143 2.40 -21.02 5.04
C GLY A 143 3.70 -20.31 5.39
N GLN A 144 4.27 -19.52 4.50
CA GLN A 144 5.51 -18.78 4.72
C GLN A 144 5.27 -17.53 5.57
N VAL A 145 6.24 -17.17 6.41
CA VAL A 145 6.27 -15.91 7.15
C VAL A 145 7.11 -14.91 6.38
N VAL A 146 6.58 -13.71 6.17
CA VAL A 146 7.22 -12.63 5.42
C VAL A 146 7.40 -11.40 6.31
N ALA A 147 8.48 -10.65 6.06
CA ALA A 147 8.74 -9.39 6.73
C ALA A 147 8.03 -8.22 6.04
N ALA A 148 7.81 -7.13 6.77
CA ALA A 148 7.34 -5.88 6.18
C ALA A 148 8.35 -5.37 5.13
N GLY A 149 7.85 -4.96 3.97
CA GLY A 149 8.67 -4.49 2.84
C GLY A 149 9.36 -5.58 2.02
N GLN A 150 9.25 -6.86 2.42
CA GLN A 150 9.75 -7.96 1.60
C GLN A 150 8.92 -8.08 0.33
N THR A 151 9.59 -8.13 -0.83
CA THR A 151 8.91 -8.36 -2.11
C THR A 151 8.33 -9.77 -2.16
N VAL A 152 7.03 -9.90 -2.41
CA VAL A 152 6.32 -11.18 -2.51
C VAL A 152 5.69 -11.41 -3.88
N VAL A 153 5.42 -10.33 -4.63
CA VAL A 153 4.89 -10.39 -6.00
C VAL A 153 5.61 -9.34 -6.86
N LYS A 154 6.01 -9.73 -8.07
CA LYS A 154 6.46 -8.79 -9.10
C LYS A 154 5.36 -8.62 -10.14
N LEU A 155 4.95 -7.38 -10.36
CA LEU A 155 3.91 -7.00 -11.29
C LEU A 155 4.50 -6.18 -12.45
N ALA A 156 4.37 -6.67 -13.68
CA ALA A 156 4.68 -5.93 -14.89
C ALA A 156 3.47 -5.09 -15.28
N HIS A 157 3.59 -3.75 -15.24
CA HIS A 157 2.48 -2.87 -15.58
C HIS A 157 2.05 -3.03 -17.03
N ALA A 158 0.77 -2.90 -17.28
CA ALA A 158 0.23 -2.78 -18.63
C ALA A 158 0.76 -1.48 -19.27
N GLY A 159 1.14 -1.55 -20.56
CA GLY A 159 1.63 -0.37 -21.27
C GLY A 159 2.87 -0.65 -22.11
N PRO A 160 3.72 0.36 -22.33
CA PRO A 160 4.87 0.24 -23.20
C PRO A 160 5.81 -0.89 -22.80
N ARG A 161 6.32 -1.63 -23.79
CA ARG A 161 7.33 -2.66 -23.63
C ARG A 161 8.69 -2.11 -24.01
N GLU A 162 9.74 -2.64 -23.41
CA GLU A 162 11.13 -2.31 -23.71
C GLU A 162 11.89 -3.59 -24.04
N ALA A 163 12.83 -3.49 -24.98
CA ALA A 163 13.78 -4.57 -25.28
C ALA A 163 15.06 -4.29 -24.49
N LEU A 164 15.42 -5.19 -23.61
CA LEU A 164 16.71 -5.17 -22.90
C LEU A 164 17.71 -5.98 -23.73
N VAL A 165 18.75 -5.31 -24.22
CA VAL A 165 19.74 -5.88 -25.12
C VAL A 165 21.14 -5.64 -24.56
N ASN A 166 21.94 -6.70 -24.41
CA ASN A 166 23.34 -6.56 -24.06
C ASN A 166 24.15 -6.22 -25.30
N LEU A 167 24.79 -5.06 -25.30
CA LEU A 167 25.66 -4.61 -26.34
C LEU A 167 27.14 -4.82 -26.01
N PRO A 168 27.99 -5.24 -26.92
CA PRO A 168 29.42 -5.22 -26.72
C PRO A 168 29.92 -3.79 -26.46
N GLU A 169 30.98 -3.62 -25.67
CA GLU A 169 31.57 -2.31 -25.35
C GLU A 169 31.97 -1.48 -26.60
N THR A 170 32.28 -2.16 -27.68
CA THR A 170 32.63 -1.53 -28.98
C THR A 170 31.43 -0.90 -29.66
N VAL A 171 30.20 -1.15 -29.21
CA VAL A 171 28.97 -0.66 -29.81
C VAL A 171 28.25 0.26 -28.82
N ARG A 172 28.50 1.55 -28.93
CA ARG A 172 27.87 2.58 -28.10
C ARG A 172 27.00 3.52 -28.95
N PRO A 173 25.77 3.15 -29.32
CA PRO A 173 24.89 4.02 -30.07
C PRO A 173 24.46 5.22 -29.18
N ALA A 174 24.20 6.36 -29.81
CA ALA A 174 23.72 7.54 -29.14
C ALA A 174 22.27 7.31 -28.62
N ILE A 175 21.95 7.85 -27.44
CA ILE A 175 20.58 7.85 -26.94
C ILE A 175 19.65 8.52 -27.97
N GLY A 176 18.49 7.90 -28.24
CA GLY A 176 17.55 8.33 -29.27
C GLY A 176 17.77 7.66 -30.65
N SER A 177 18.88 6.88 -30.84
CA SER A 177 19.12 6.15 -32.08
C SER A 177 17.95 5.24 -32.43
N ALA A 178 17.58 5.22 -33.71
CA ALA A 178 16.54 4.34 -34.22
C ALA A 178 17.04 2.89 -34.31
N ALA A 179 16.17 1.97 -33.99
CA ALA A 179 16.37 0.54 -34.09
C ALA A 179 15.07 -0.14 -34.54
N GLN A 180 15.17 -1.40 -34.94
CA GLN A 180 14.01 -2.23 -35.23
C GLN A 180 14.05 -3.46 -34.30
N ALA A 181 12.93 -3.78 -33.67
CA ALA A 181 12.80 -4.97 -32.85
C ALA A 181 11.87 -5.98 -33.53
N ARG A 182 12.22 -7.26 -33.46
CA ARG A 182 11.40 -8.37 -33.91
C ARG A 182 11.26 -9.41 -32.81
N VAL A 183 10.03 -9.82 -32.50
CA VAL A 183 9.77 -10.86 -31.50
C VAL A 183 9.98 -12.24 -32.16
N TYR A 184 10.76 -13.10 -31.51
CA TYR A 184 10.97 -14.48 -31.97
C TYR A 184 9.67 -15.29 -31.74
N GLY A 185 9.29 -16.10 -32.74
CA GLY A 185 8.10 -16.97 -32.67
C GLY A 185 6.76 -16.30 -32.94
N GLY A 186 6.74 -15.00 -33.24
CA GLY A 186 5.54 -14.26 -33.69
C GLY A 186 5.51 -14.03 -35.20
N ALA A 187 4.47 -13.37 -35.70
CA ALA A 187 4.46 -12.82 -37.04
C ALA A 187 5.72 -11.96 -37.25
N SER A 188 6.37 -12.07 -38.39
CA SER A 188 7.63 -11.36 -38.73
C SER A 188 7.41 -9.83 -38.85
N ILE A 189 6.83 -9.20 -37.86
CA ILE A 189 6.55 -7.78 -37.83
C ILE A 189 7.72 -7.10 -37.12
N PHE A 190 8.38 -6.19 -37.83
CA PHE A 190 9.36 -5.29 -37.24
C PHE A 190 8.64 -4.13 -36.58
N SER A 191 8.90 -3.96 -35.29
CA SER A 191 8.40 -2.80 -34.53
C SER A 191 9.50 -1.74 -34.46
N PRO A 192 9.20 -0.47 -34.77
CA PRO A 192 10.17 0.61 -34.60
C PRO A 192 10.47 0.79 -33.11
N ALA A 193 11.75 0.93 -32.79
CA ALA A 193 12.25 1.15 -31.47
C ALA A 193 13.23 2.33 -31.43
N ARG A 194 13.45 2.89 -30.25
CA ARG A 194 14.47 3.90 -30.01
C ARG A 194 15.26 3.56 -28.77
N LEU A 195 16.56 3.75 -28.83
CA LEU A 195 17.41 3.61 -27.64
C LEU A 195 17.04 4.67 -26.62
N ARG A 196 16.58 4.23 -25.45
CA ARG A 196 16.17 5.10 -24.36
C ARG A 196 17.27 5.32 -23.34
N GLN A 197 17.96 4.25 -23.01
CA GLN A 197 18.97 4.23 -21.96
C GLN A 197 20.11 3.29 -22.34
N LEU A 198 21.31 3.69 -21.99
CA LEU A 198 22.50 2.87 -22.03
C LEU A 198 23.04 2.85 -20.61
N SER A 199 23.23 1.66 -20.03
CA SER A 199 23.95 1.47 -18.77
C SER A 199 25.32 0.89 -19.06
N ASP A 200 26.30 1.38 -18.33
CA ASP A 200 27.67 0.83 -18.33
C ASP A 200 27.70 -0.45 -17.50
#